data_6895573dc6a0fe8a32021dfcc9532cd9
#
_entry.id   6895573dc6a0fe8a32021dfcc9532cd9
#
_cell.length_a   1.000
_cell.length_b   1.000
_cell.length_c   1.000
_cell.angle_alpha   90.00
_cell.angle_beta   90.00
_cell.angle_gamma   90.00
#
_symmetry.space_group_name_H-M   'P 1'
#
loop_
_entity.id
_entity.type
_entity.pdbx_description
1 polymer ?
#
loop_
_entity_poly.entity_id
_entity_poly.type
_entity_poly.pdbx_seq_one_letter_code
_entity_poly.pdbx_strand_id
1 'polypeptide(L)'
;YKRQVGDRVMVVGPQDAVERVANLMGNSLKRLDHPNIVTIFVGIFLGIFFGSLPIAFPGIPTPVKLGLAGGPLIVSILIGRFGYKLKLVTYTTMSANLMLREIGIALFLASVGIKAGANFVNTVVDGDGLLYVGCGFLITVIPLLIMGAVARWHYKMNYFMLMGLIAGSNTDPPALAYSNQTAGNNAPAVGYSTVYPVSMFLRILTAQLLILILAS
;
A
#
# COMPACT_ATOMS: atom_id res chain seq x y z
N TYR A 1 -15.64 14.06 5.88
CA TYR A 1 -14.24 14.47 6.13
C TYR A 1 -13.99 14.42 7.63
N LYS A 2 -13.19 13.45 8.11
CA LYS A 2 -12.73 13.44 9.50
C LYS A 2 -11.43 14.24 9.55
N ARG A 3 -11.39 15.27 10.38
CA ARG A 3 -10.19 16.06 10.65
C ARG A 3 -9.14 15.19 11.32
N GLN A 4 -7.91 15.28 10.86
CA GLN A 4 -6.79 14.49 11.36
C GLN A 4 -5.75 15.42 11.99
N VAL A 5 -4.91 14.85 12.85
CA VAL A 5 -3.74 15.57 13.38
C VAL A 5 -2.83 15.94 12.21
N GLY A 6 -2.52 17.23 12.05
CA GLY A 6 -1.73 17.74 10.92
C GLY A 6 -2.55 18.47 9.86
N ASP A 7 -3.88 18.45 9.93
CA ASP A 7 -4.72 19.28 9.06
C ASP A 7 -4.47 20.78 9.31
N ARG A 8 -4.40 21.55 8.24
CA ARG A 8 -4.23 23.01 8.34
C ARG A 8 -5.59 23.67 8.31
N VAL A 9 -5.83 24.55 9.27
CA VAL A 9 -7.02 25.38 9.34
C VAL A 9 -6.60 26.83 9.06
N MET A 10 -7.22 27.44 8.06
CA MET A 10 -7.02 28.88 7.81
C MET A 10 -7.95 29.67 8.74
N VAL A 11 -7.39 30.55 9.53
CA VAL A 11 -8.12 31.44 10.43
C VAL A 11 -7.87 32.87 10.02
N VAL A 12 -8.93 33.64 9.81
CA VAL A 12 -8.87 35.05 9.45
C VAL A 12 -9.58 35.87 10.53
N GLY A 13 -8.90 36.86 11.10
CA GLY A 13 -9.45 37.70 12.16
C GLY A 13 -8.41 38.65 12.74
N PRO A 14 -8.78 39.45 13.75
CA PRO A 14 -7.83 40.24 14.52
C PRO A 14 -6.76 39.37 15.17
N GLN A 15 -5.55 39.92 15.33
CA GLN A 15 -4.39 39.17 15.79
C GLN A 15 -4.62 38.41 17.11
N ASP A 16 -5.28 39.08 18.09
CA ASP A 16 -5.61 38.49 19.38
C ASP A 16 -6.59 37.30 19.28
N ALA A 17 -7.49 37.31 18.30
CA ALA A 17 -8.41 36.23 18.04
C ALA A 17 -7.69 35.04 17.37
N VAL A 18 -6.76 35.32 16.45
CA VAL A 18 -5.93 34.29 15.79
C VAL A 18 -5.03 33.61 16.83
N GLU A 19 -4.40 34.35 17.75
CA GLU A 19 -3.59 33.79 18.84
C GLU A 19 -4.42 32.92 19.79
N ARG A 20 -5.62 33.34 20.15
CA ARG A 20 -6.52 32.53 21.00
C ARG A 20 -6.90 31.21 20.30
N VAL A 21 -7.19 31.26 19.01
CA VAL A 21 -7.49 30.03 18.25
C VAL A 21 -6.25 29.15 18.14
N ALA A 22 -5.06 29.73 17.89
CA ALA A 22 -3.80 29.00 17.84
C ALA A 22 -3.49 28.28 19.17
N ASN A 23 -3.74 28.95 20.30
CA ASN A 23 -3.57 28.37 21.62
C ASN A 23 -4.59 27.26 21.92
N LEU A 24 -5.84 27.43 21.49
CA LEU A 24 -6.89 26.43 21.65
C LEU A 24 -6.69 25.20 20.77
N MET A 25 -6.24 25.38 19.54
CA MET A 25 -6.02 24.32 18.56
C MET A 25 -4.66 23.65 18.72
N GLY A 26 -3.73 24.27 19.44
CA GLY A 26 -2.38 23.76 19.61
C GLY A 26 -1.53 23.92 18.35
N ASN A 27 -1.18 25.14 17.99
CA ASN A 27 -0.30 25.43 16.84
C ASN A 27 1.17 25.08 17.17
N SER A 28 1.48 23.80 17.19
CA SER A 28 2.84 23.32 17.44
C SER A 28 3.49 22.85 16.13
N LEU A 29 3.90 23.81 15.29
CA LEU A 29 4.71 23.53 14.09
C LEU A 29 6.00 22.77 14.46
N LYS A 30 6.63 23.07 15.58
CA LYS A 30 7.82 22.36 16.08
C LYS A 30 7.59 20.87 16.34
N ARG A 31 6.39 20.44 16.73
CA ARG A 31 6.06 19.01 16.89
C ARG A 31 5.87 18.28 15.58
N LEU A 32 5.56 19.01 14.51
CA LEU A 32 5.36 18.46 13.16
C LEU A 32 6.68 18.28 12.41
N ASP A 33 7.74 18.97 12.81
CA ASP A 33 9.06 18.88 12.18
C ASP A 33 9.85 17.65 12.61
N HIS A 34 9.45 17.01 13.72
CA HIS A 34 10.07 15.77 14.20
C HIS A 34 9.16 14.56 13.90
N PRO A 35 9.42 13.78 12.84
CA PRO A 35 8.66 12.58 12.56
C PRO A 35 8.82 11.56 13.68
N ASN A 36 7.72 10.98 14.12
CA ASN A 36 7.76 9.95 15.15
C ASN A 36 8.13 8.59 14.54
N ILE A 37 9.44 8.39 14.35
CA ILE A 37 9.99 7.16 13.76
C ILE A 37 9.67 5.94 14.61
N VAL A 38 9.59 6.09 15.94
CA VAL A 38 9.31 4.98 16.87
C VAL A 38 7.97 4.32 16.55
N THR A 39 6.92 5.11 16.32
CA THR A 39 5.59 4.57 15.98
C THR A 39 5.62 3.77 14.68
N ILE A 40 6.39 4.21 13.68
CA ILE A 40 6.54 3.50 12.41
C ILE A 40 7.21 2.14 12.63
N PHE A 41 8.33 2.11 13.36
CA PHE A 41 9.05 0.86 13.64
C PHE A 41 8.25 -0.10 14.53
N VAL A 42 7.53 0.40 15.51
CA VAL A 42 6.60 -0.40 16.32
C VAL A 42 5.49 -0.99 15.43
N GLY A 43 4.95 -0.20 14.51
CA GLY A 43 3.96 -0.67 13.54
C GLY A 43 4.50 -1.77 12.63
N ILE A 44 5.72 -1.62 12.12
CA ILE A 44 6.39 -2.63 11.30
C ILE A 44 6.64 -3.91 12.11
N PHE A 45 7.19 -3.78 13.31
CA PHE A 45 7.45 -4.92 14.20
C PHE A 45 6.18 -5.71 14.51
N LEU A 46 5.13 -5.04 14.96
CA LEU A 46 3.83 -5.67 15.21
C LEU A 46 3.25 -6.29 13.95
N GLY A 47 3.41 -5.63 12.82
CA GLY A 47 2.97 -6.15 11.52
C GLY A 47 3.65 -7.44 11.14
N ILE A 48 4.98 -7.52 11.27
CA ILE A 48 5.75 -8.73 11.01
C ILE A 48 5.39 -9.82 12.01
N PHE A 49 5.26 -9.47 13.30
CA PHE A 49 4.90 -10.41 14.35
C PHE A 49 3.54 -11.06 14.07
N PHE A 50 2.49 -10.27 13.88
CA PHE A 50 1.16 -10.78 13.59
C PHE A 50 1.05 -11.45 12.21
N GLY A 51 1.80 -10.96 11.22
CA GLY A 51 1.85 -11.56 9.88
C GLY A 51 2.52 -12.92 9.85
N SER A 52 3.41 -13.19 10.79
CA SER A 52 4.14 -14.46 10.90
C SER A 52 3.40 -15.51 11.73
N LEU A 53 2.37 -15.12 12.48
CA LEU A 53 1.59 -16.05 13.30
C LEU A 53 0.84 -17.06 12.41
N PRO A 54 1.01 -18.37 12.65
CA PRO A 54 0.25 -19.40 11.96
C PRO A 54 -1.18 -19.44 12.51
N ILE A 55 -2.17 -19.19 11.64
CA ILE A 55 -3.58 -19.28 12.00
C ILE A 55 -4.09 -20.63 11.49
N ALA A 56 -4.39 -21.54 12.42
CA ALA A 56 -4.94 -22.84 12.08
C ALA A 56 -6.47 -22.72 11.93
N PHE A 57 -6.98 -23.14 10.77
CA PHE A 57 -8.41 -23.25 10.55
C PHE A 57 -8.83 -24.71 10.58
N PRO A 58 -9.96 -25.07 11.22
CA PRO A 58 -10.50 -26.43 11.19
C PRO A 58 -10.73 -26.89 9.75
N GLY A 59 -10.16 -28.02 9.38
CA GLY A 59 -10.31 -28.60 8.02
C GLY A 59 -9.24 -28.19 7.02
N ILE A 60 -8.28 -27.34 7.38
CA ILE A 60 -7.14 -26.97 6.53
C ILE A 60 -5.87 -27.62 7.07
N PRO A 61 -5.18 -28.49 6.30
CA PRO A 61 -4.02 -29.24 6.79
C PRO A 61 -2.79 -28.39 7.07
N THR A 62 -2.71 -27.18 6.47
CA THR A 62 -1.58 -26.26 6.66
C THR A 62 -2.04 -24.94 7.29
N PRO A 63 -1.33 -24.38 8.28
CA PRO A 63 -1.71 -23.13 8.90
C PRO A 63 -1.57 -21.97 7.90
N VAL A 64 -2.59 -21.15 7.81
CA VAL A 64 -2.62 -19.94 6.97
C VAL A 64 -1.87 -18.82 7.68
N LYS A 65 -0.95 -18.13 6.99
CA LYS A 65 -0.22 -16.97 7.50
C LYS A 65 -0.57 -15.75 6.67
N LEU A 66 -0.76 -14.59 7.31
CA LEU A 66 -0.94 -13.32 6.60
C LEU A 66 0.32 -12.91 5.81
N GLY A 67 1.46 -13.44 6.21
CA GLY A 67 2.75 -13.19 5.58
C GLY A 67 3.35 -11.84 5.94
N LEU A 68 4.61 -11.65 5.49
CA LEU A 68 5.40 -10.45 5.78
C LEU A 68 4.86 -9.16 5.11
N ALA A 69 3.99 -9.29 4.12
CA ALA A 69 3.36 -8.16 3.45
C ALA A 69 1.97 -7.85 4.01
N GLY A 70 1.13 -8.88 4.24
CA GLY A 70 -0.24 -8.72 4.72
C GLY A 70 -0.32 -8.27 6.19
N GLY A 71 0.57 -8.79 7.04
CA GLY A 71 0.63 -8.42 8.45
C GLY A 71 0.84 -6.92 8.67
N PRO A 72 1.93 -6.32 8.17
CA PRO A 72 2.19 -4.88 8.29
C PRO A 72 1.08 -4.02 7.68
N LEU A 73 0.48 -4.46 6.57
CA LEU A 73 -0.64 -3.74 5.96
C LEU A 73 -1.84 -3.64 6.89
N ILE A 74 -2.29 -4.78 7.46
CA ILE A 74 -3.44 -4.80 8.37
C ILE A 74 -3.14 -4.00 9.64
N VAL A 75 -1.97 -4.21 10.24
CA VAL A 75 -1.57 -3.50 11.45
C VAL A 75 -1.48 -1.99 11.21
N SER A 76 -0.94 -1.54 10.07
CA SER A 76 -0.88 -0.12 9.75
C SER A 76 -2.26 0.51 9.58
N ILE A 77 -3.22 -0.20 8.96
CA ILE A 77 -4.61 0.24 8.85
C ILE A 77 -5.26 0.35 10.24
N LEU A 78 -5.03 -0.62 11.11
CA LEU A 78 -5.56 -0.61 12.49
C LEU A 78 -4.96 0.52 13.32
N ILE A 79 -3.63 0.72 13.24
CA ILE A 79 -2.96 1.83 13.93
C ILE A 79 -3.44 3.17 13.36
N GLY A 80 -3.58 3.31 12.05
CA GLY A 80 -4.11 4.52 11.42
C GLY A 80 -5.53 4.85 11.88
N ARG A 81 -6.36 3.84 12.11
CA ARG A 81 -7.76 4.02 12.57
C ARG A 81 -7.90 4.22 14.08
N PHE A 82 -7.15 3.45 14.87
CA PHE A 82 -7.32 3.37 16.32
C PHE A 82 -6.15 3.96 17.11
N GLY A 83 -5.04 4.31 16.45
CA GLY A 83 -3.81 4.78 17.10
C GLY A 83 -4.01 6.02 17.96
N TYR A 84 -4.97 6.89 17.61
CA TYR A 84 -5.30 8.06 18.42
C TYR A 84 -5.80 7.69 19.83
N LYS A 85 -6.49 6.55 19.98
CA LYS A 85 -6.95 6.03 21.28
C LYS A 85 -5.79 5.54 22.15
N LEU A 86 -4.73 5.04 21.52
CA LEU A 86 -3.53 4.53 22.17
C LEU A 86 -2.44 5.60 22.30
N LYS A 87 -2.76 6.87 22.00
CA LYS A 87 -1.81 8.00 21.98
C LYS A 87 -0.60 7.75 21.04
N LEU A 88 -0.73 6.85 20.08
CA LEU A 88 0.26 6.62 19.04
C LEU A 88 0.13 7.72 17.99
N VAL A 89 1.12 8.59 17.94
CA VAL A 89 1.19 9.66 16.93
C VAL A 89 1.83 9.09 15.67
N THR A 90 1.03 8.92 14.63
CA THR A 90 1.50 8.40 13.31
C THR A 90 1.84 9.51 12.33
N TYR A 91 1.87 10.76 12.78
CA TYR A 91 2.11 11.90 11.93
C TYR A 91 3.58 11.94 11.50
N THR A 92 3.79 12.02 10.19
CA THR A 92 5.06 12.36 9.55
C THR A 92 4.82 13.48 8.54
N THR A 93 5.84 14.31 8.27
CA THR A 93 5.74 15.27 7.17
C THR A 93 5.54 14.53 5.85
N MET A 94 4.81 15.15 4.91
CA MET A 94 4.57 14.54 3.60
C MET A 94 5.87 14.15 2.90
N SER A 95 6.89 15.00 2.98
CA SER A 95 8.22 14.74 2.38
C SER A 95 8.91 13.53 3.01
N ALA A 96 8.88 13.40 4.35
CA ALA A 96 9.45 12.24 5.04
C ALA A 96 8.70 10.95 4.67
N ASN A 97 7.38 11.00 4.58
CA ASN A 97 6.57 9.85 4.20
C ASN A 97 6.85 9.39 2.77
N LEU A 98 6.97 10.33 1.83
CA LEU A 98 7.33 10.04 0.44
C LEU A 98 8.75 9.44 0.34
N MET A 99 9.72 10.01 1.06
CA MET A 99 11.09 9.50 1.10
C MET A 99 11.17 8.08 1.66
N LEU A 100 10.49 7.80 2.79
CA LEU A 100 10.45 6.46 3.38
C LEU A 100 9.78 5.44 2.43
N ARG A 101 8.74 5.86 1.73
CA ARG A 101 8.08 5.02 0.73
C ARG A 101 9.04 4.68 -0.41
N GLU A 102 9.77 5.64 -0.94
CA GLU A 102 10.72 5.42 -2.05
C GLU A 102 11.87 4.51 -1.65
N ILE A 103 12.45 4.75 -0.48
CA ILE A 103 13.49 3.87 0.08
C ILE A 103 12.94 2.45 0.25
N GLY A 104 11.75 2.30 0.83
CA GLY A 104 11.10 1.01 1.03
C GLY A 104 10.86 0.26 -0.28
N ILE A 105 10.39 0.95 -1.33
CA ILE A 105 10.19 0.38 -2.66
C ILE A 105 11.53 -0.05 -3.28
N ALA A 106 12.55 0.79 -3.22
CA ALA A 106 13.87 0.50 -3.76
C ALA A 106 14.51 -0.75 -3.11
N LEU A 107 14.47 -0.84 -1.78
CA LEU A 107 14.98 -1.99 -1.01
C LEU A 107 14.18 -3.26 -1.29
N PHE A 108 12.86 -3.16 -1.40
CA PHE A 108 11.99 -4.28 -1.76
C PHE A 108 12.33 -4.81 -3.16
N LEU A 109 12.37 -3.94 -4.16
CA LEU A 109 12.69 -4.32 -5.54
C LEU A 109 14.11 -4.88 -5.67
N ALA A 110 15.08 -4.30 -4.97
CA ALA A 110 16.45 -4.81 -4.95
C ALA A 110 16.52 -6.23 -4.37
N SER A 111 15.88 -6.48 -3.22
CA SER A 111 15.90 -7.80 -2.59
C SER A 111 15.16 -8.86 -3.41
N VAL A 112 14.03 -8.51 -4.02
CA VAL A 112 13.29 -9.40 -4.92
C VAL A 112 14.10 -9.67 -6.19
N GLY A 113 14.73 -8.63 -6.76
CA GLY A 113 15.57 -8.77 -7.96
C GLY A 113 16.78 -9.67 -7.72
N ILE A 114 17.49 -9.51 -6.62
CA ILE A 114 18.63 -10.37 -6.25
C ILE A 114 18.18 -11.83 -6.09
N LYS A 115 17.07 -12.05 -5.38
CA LYS A 115 16.54 -13.40 -5.16
C LYS A 115 16.06 -14.07 -6.45
N ALA A 116 15.34 -13.33 -7.29
CA ALA A 116 14.85 -13.84 -8.58
C ALA A 116 15.99 -14.04 -9.59
N GLY A 117 16.97 -13.12 -9.61
CA GLY A 117 18.07 -13.13 -10.58
C GLY A 117 18.98 -14.36 -10.45
N ALA A 118 19.13 -14.93 -9.26
CA ALA A 118 20.00 -16.07 -9.01
C ALA A 118 19.69 -17.28 -9.91
N ASN A 119 18.42 -17.54 -10.20
CA ASN A 119 17.99 -18.69 -11.01
C ASN A 119 17.34 -18.28 -12.33
N PHE A 120 17.27 -16.97 -12.64
CA PHE A 120 16.55 -16.46 -13.80
C PHE A 120 17.09 -17.02 -15.12
N VAL A 121 18.40 -16.95 -15.32
CA VAL A 121 19.04 -17.38 -16.56
C VAL A 121 18.80 -18.87 -16.80
N ASN A 122 19.05 -19.70 -15.79
CA ASN A 122 18.87 -21.15 -15.89
C ASN A 122 17.39 -21.51 -16.17
N THR A 123 16.44 -20.82 -15.52
CA THR A 123 15.01 -21.09 -15.73
C THR A 123 14.56 -20.68 -17.14
N VAL A 124 15.10 -19.58 -17.69
CA VAL A 124 14.71 -19.09 -19.02
C VAL A 124 15.40 -19.85 -20.14
N VAL A 125 16.68 -20.23 -19.97
CA VAL A 125 17.49 -20.87 -21.03
C VAL A 125 17.33 -22.39 -21.02
N ASP A 126 17.38 -22.99 -19.84
CA ASP A 126 17.41 -24.46 -19.69
C ASP A 126 16.02 -25.08 -19.38
N GLY A 127 15.02 -24.22 -19.10
CA GLY A 127 13.66 -24.65 -18.74
C GLY A 127 12.58 -24.10 -19.66
N ASP A 128 11.31 -24.26 -19.24
CA ASP A 128 10.12 -23.75 -19.94
C ASP A 128 9.91 -22.24 -19.70
N GLY A 129 10.98 -21.46 -19.50
CA GLY A 129 10.90 -20.06 -19.12
C GLY A 129 10.13 -19.19 -20.11
N LEU A 130 10.26 -19.44 -21.42
CA LEU A 130 9.49 -18.73 -22.43
C LEU A 130 7.99 -19.00 -22.32
N LEU A 131 7.60 -20.22 -21.98
CA LEU A 131 6.20 -20.58 -21.74
C LEU A 131 5.68 -19.86 -20.49
N TYR A 132 6.46 -19.83 -19.41
CA TYR A 132 6.08 -19.09 -18.20
C TYR A 132 5.95 -17.59 -18.44
N VAL A 133 6.85 -16.99 -19.25
CA VAL A 133 6.75 -15.57 -19.63
C VAL A 133 5.48 -15.34 -20.46
N GLY A 134 5.17 -16.19 -21.42
CA GLY A 134 3.94 -16.11 -22.23
C GLY A 134 2.67 -16.23 -21.39
N CYS A 135 2.60 -17.24 -20.53
CA CYS A 135 1.47 -17.42 -19.62
C CYS A 135 1.35 -16.23 -18.64
N GLY A 136 2.45 -15.78 -18.07
CA GLY A 136 2.47 -14.61 -17.18
C GLY A 136 1.99 -13.34 -17.86
N PHE A 137 2.37 -13.11 -19.11
CA PHE A 137 1.88 -12.01 -19.91
C PHE A 137 0.36 -12.07 -20.10
N LEU A 138 -0.18 -13.23 -20.49
CA LEU A 138 -1.63 -13.41 -20.66
C LEU A 138 -2.40 -13.21 -19.36
N ILE A 139 -1.92 -13.82 -18.26
CA ILE A 139 -2.55 -13.71 -16.93
C ILE A 139 -2.55 -12.25 -16.43
N THR A 140 -1.55 -11.46 -16.82
CA THR A 140 -1.48 -10.05 -16.40
C THR A 140 -2.29 -9.14 -17.31
N VAL A 141 -2.11 -9.26 -18.64
CA VAL A 141 -2.68 -8.31 -19.61
C VAL A 141 -4.18 -8.50 -19.78
N ILE A 142 -4.67 -9.74 -19.85
CA ILE A 142 -6.09 -9.98 -20.12
C ILE A 142 -6.99 -9.39 -19.02
N PRO A 143 -6.78 -9.65 -17.72
CA PRO A 143 -7.61 -9.03 -16.67
C PRO A 143 -7.52 -7.51 -16.64
N LEU A 144 -6.34 -6.94 -16.93
CA LEU A 144 -6.14 -5.50 -16.98
C LEU A 144 -6.95 -4.84 -18.10
N LEU A 145 -6.95 -5.41 -19.28
CA LEU A 145 -7.72 -4.90 -20.42
C LEU A 145 -9.22 -5.01 -20.13
N ILE A 146 -9.68 -6.15 -19.62
CA ILE A 146 -11.10 -6.37 -19.28
C ILE A 146 -11.53 -5.37 -18.20
N MET A 147 -10.78 -5.27 -17.11
CA MET A 147 -11.11 -4.35 -16.01
C MET A 147 -11.08 -2.89 -16.47
N GLY A 148 -10.07 -2.50 -17.23
CA GLY A 148 -9.95 -1.16 -17.79
C GLY A 148 -11.12 -0.81 -18.71
N ALA A 149 -11.50 -1.74 -19.61
CA ALA A 149 -12.63 -1.57 -20.52
C ALA A 149 -13.95 -1.45 -19.76
N VAL A 150 -14.23 -2.34 -18.81
CA VAL A 150 -15.44 -2.30 -17.99
C VAL A 150 -15.52 -1.01 -17.19
N ALA A 151 -14.43 -0.63 -16.51
CA ALA A 151 -14.39 0.58 -15.71
C ALA A 151 -14.58 1.85 -16.57
N ARG A 152 -14.03 1.87 -17.79
CA ARG A 152 -14.13 3.01 -18.69
C ARG A 152 -15.48 3.09 -19.39
N TRP A 153 -15.97 1.98 -19.93
CA TRP A 153 -17.18 1.99 -20.78
C TRP A 153 -18.46 1.83 -19.97
N HIS A 154 -18.47 0.94 -19.00
CA HIS A 154 -19.68 0.67 -18.20
C HIS A 154 -19.81 1.68 -17.05
N TYR A 155 -18.77 1.86 -16.24
CA TYR A 155 -18.79 2.77 -15.08
C TYR A 155 -18.42 4.21 -15.43
N LYS A 156 -18.01 4.51 -16.68
CA LYS A 156 -17.64 5.85 -17.17
C LYS A 156 -16.64 6.57 -16.25
N MET A 157 -15.71 5.83 -15.67
CA MET A 157 -14.74 6.37 -14.71
C MET A 157 -13.79 7.36 -15.38
N ASN A 158 -13.35 8.35 -14.61
CA ASN A 158 -12.31 9.28 -15.05
C ASN A 158 -11.02 8.51 -15.35
N TYR A 159 -10.36 8.86 -16.45
CA TYR A 159 -9.16 8.17 -16.93
C TYR A 159 -8.02 8.18 -15.90
N PHE A 160 -7.77 9.33 -15.27
CA PHE A 160 -6.71 9.45 -14.27
C PHE A 160 -6.97 8.62 -13.01
N MET A 161 -8.22 8.59 -12.56
CA MET A 161 -8.62 7.71 -11.45
C MET A 161 -8.48 6.24 -11.85
N LEU A 162 -8.83 5.88 -13.09
CA LEU A 162 -8.69 4.54 -13.61
C LEU A 162 -7.22 4.08 -13.67
N MET A 163 -6.28 4.95 -14.07
CA MET A 163 -4.85 4.64 -14.02
C MET A 163 -4.42 4.26 -12.60
N GLY A 164 -4.87 5.00 -11.59
CA GLY A 164 -4.60 4.69 -10.19
C GLY A 164 -5.22 3.37 -9.72
N LEU A 165 -6.46 3.09 -10.12
CA LEU A 165 -7.12 1.80 -9.84
C LEU A 165 -6.37 0.62 -10.44
N ILE A 166 -5.92 0.73 -11.69
CA ILE A 166 -5.14 -0.29 -12.37
C ILE A 166 -3.80 -0.52 -11.65
N ALA A 167 -3.07 0.56 -11.35
CA ALA A 167 -1.82 0.47 -10.61
C ALA A 167 -2.03 -0.14 -9.20
N GLY A 168 -3.12 0.23 -8.52
CA GLY A 168 -3.46 -0.30 -7.19
C GLY A 168 -3.87 -1.76 -7.20
N SER A 169 -4.63 -2.18 -8.23
CA SER A 169 -5.03 -3.58 -8.39
C SER A 169 -3.84 -4.50 -8.68
N ASN A 170 -2.80 -3.99 -9.33
CA ASN A 170 -1.56 -4.71 -9.57
C ASN A 170 -0.53 -4.56 -8.45
N THR A 171 -0.84 -3.77 -7.40
CA THR A 171 0.10 -3.47 -6.32
C THR A 171 1.42 -2.88 -6.83
N ASP A 172 1.32 -2.00 -7.84
CA ASP A 172 2.44 -1.42 -8.58
C ASP A 172 2.66 0.07 -8.23
N PRO A 173 3.54 0.38 -7.27
CA PRO A 173 3.87 1.76 -6.90
C PRO A 173 4.58 2.56 -8.00
N PRO A 174 5.47 1.98 -8.81
CA PRO A 174 6.05 2.67 -9.98
C PRO A 174 5.00 3.15 -10.98
N ALA A 175 4.00 2.31 -11.30
CA ALA A 175 2.90 2.71 -12.17
C ALA A 175 2.06 3.84 -11.56
N LEU A 176 1.90 3.88 -10.23
CA LEU A 176 1.27 5.01 -9.55
C LEU A 176 2.08 6.30 -9.69
N ALA A 177 3.41 6.23 -9.52
CA ALA A 177 4.28 7.39 -9.67
C ALA A 177 4.17 7.99 -11.08
N TYR A 178 4.23 7.13 -12.10
CA TYR A 178 4.02 7.53 -13.50
C TYR A 178 2.62 8.15 -13.72
N SER A 179 1.59 7.52 -13.16
CA SER A 179 0.20 7.98 -13.28
C SER A 179 0.00 9.37 -12.67
N ASN A 180 0.56 9.62 -11.49
CA ASN A 180 0.49 10.92 -10.82
C ASN A 180 1.24 12.02 -11.62
N GLN A 181 2.40 11.67 -12.15
CA GLN A 181 3.18 12.58 -12.99
C GLN A 181 2.43 12.96 -14.28
N THR A 182 1.83 11.97 -14.94
CA THR A 182 1.05 12.16 -16.17
C THR A 182 -0.23 12.96 -15.92
N ALA A 183 -0.92 12.68 -14.80
CA ALA A 183 -2.17 13.36 -14.45
C ALA A 183 -1.96 14.80 -13.96
N GLY A 184 -0.79 15.13 -13.40
CA GLY A 184 -0.52 16.42 -12.75
C GLY A 184 -1.41 16.70 -11.53
N ASN A 185 -2.08 15.67 -10.98
CA ASN A 185 -2.96 15.78 -9.83
C ASN A 185 -2.99 14.47 -9.02
N ASN A 186 -3.71 14.48 -7.88
CA ASN A 186 -3.77 13.33 -6.96
C ASN A 186 -4.89 12.32 -7.28
N ALA A 187 -5.60 12.43 -8.41
CA ALA A 187 -6.67 11.49 -8.75
C ALA A 187 -6.19 10.03 -8.86
N PRO A 188 -5.02 9.72 -9.47
CA PRO A 188 -4.51 8.37 -9.47
C PRO A 188 -4.19 7.85 -8.06
N ALA A 189 -3.63 8.69 -7.18
CA ALA A 189 -3.33 8.29 -5.80
C ALA A 189 -4.58 7.93 -5.01
N VAL A 190 -5.70 8.63 -5.22
CA VAL A 190 -6.99 8.29 -4.62
C VAL A 190 -7.49 6.92 -5.13
N GLY A 191 -7.47 6.70 -6.44
CA GLY A 191 -7.84 5.42 -7.03
C GLY A 191 -6.99 4.26 -6.50
N TYR A 192 -5.67 4.45 -6.47
CA TYR A 192 -4.71 3.48 -5.95
C TYR A 192 -5.00 3.10 -4.49
N SER A 193 -5.10 4.10 -3.61
CA SER A 193 -5.30 3.87 -2.17
C SER A 193 -6.61 3.17 -1.83
N THR A 194 -7.61 3.31 -2.69
CA THR A 194 -8.91 2.64 -2.51
C THR A 194 -8.81 1.14 -2.78
N VAL A 195 -8.07 0.73 -3.79
CA VAL A 195 -8.04 -0.67 -4.27
C VAL A 195 -6.85 -1.46 -3.71
N TYR A 196 -5.72 -0.81 -3.51
CA TYR A 196 -4.47 -1.46 -3.08
C TYR A 196 -4.61 -2.38 -1.86
N PRO A 197 -5.22 -1.96 -0.73
CA PRO A 197 -5.33 -2.81 0.44
C PRO A 197 -6.15 -4.08 0.18
N VAL A 198 -7.24 -3.95 -0.56
CA VAL A 198 -8.13 -5.07 -0.91
C VAL A 198 -7.43 -6.03 -1.87
N SER A 199 -6.77 -5.49 -2.89
CA SER A 199 -6.03 -6.29 -3.88
C SER A 199 -4.90 -7.08 -3.23
N MET A 200 -4.13 -6.44 -2.33
CA MET A 200 -3.05 -7.10 -1.61
C MET A 200 -3.56 -8.25 -0.73
N PHE A 201 -4.63 -8.00 0.02
CA PHE A 201 -5.24 -9.02 0.87
C PHE A 201 -5.78 -10.20 0.05
N LEU A 202 -6.53 -9.92 -1.03
CA LEU A 202 -7.09 -10.96 -1.90
C LEU A 202 -6.01 -11.79 -2.59
N ARG A 203 -4.93 -11.16 -3.05
CA ARG A 203 -3.80 -11.89 -3.67
C ARG A 203 -3.15 -12.88 -2.71
N ILE A 204 -2.92 -12.47 -1.46
CA ILE A 204 -2.35 -13.34 -0.44
C ILE A 204 -3.28 -14.52 -0.16
N LEU A 205 -4.57 -14.27 0.04
CA LEU A 205 -5.55 -15.33 0.28
C LEU A 205 -5.68 -16.27 -0.91
N THR A 206 -5.80 -15.73 -2.12
CA THR A 206 -5.95 -16.55 -3.34
C THR A 206 -4.73 -17.43 -3.56
N ALA A 207 -3.51 -16.89 -3.37
CA ALA A 207 -2.29 -17.68 -3.50
C ALA A 207 -2.25 -18.83 -2.49
N GLN A 208 -2.63 -18.59 -1.24
CA GLN A 208 -2.68 -19.62 -0.21
C GLN A 208 -3.75 -20.69 -0.50
N LEU A 209 -4.93 -20.27 -0.94
CA LEU A 209 -6.01 -21.20 -1.32
C LEU A 209 -5.61 -22.07 -2.52
N LEU A 210 -4.96 -21.49 -3.53
CA LEU A 210 -4.46 -22.25 -4.68
C LEU A 210 -3.44 -23.32 -4.26
N ILE A 211 -2.49 -22.94 -3.40
CA ILE A 211 -1.51 -23.90 -2.88
C ILE A 211 -2.22 -25.04 -2.12
N LEU A 212 -3.20 -24.72 -1.29
CA LEU A 212 -3.96 -25.72 -0.54
C LEU A 212 -4.73 -26.67 -1.46
N ILE A 213 -5.37 -26.17 -2.50
CA ILE A 213 -6.16 -26.98 -3.45
C ILE A 213 -5.25 -27.84 -4.34
N LEU A 214 -4.10 -27.31 -4.75
CA LEU A 214 -3.19 -28.01 -5.65
C LEU A 214 -2.20 -28.93 -4.92
N ALA A 215 -1.98 -28.73 -3.62
CA ALA A 215 -1.07 -29.54 -2.80
C ALA A 215 -1.82 -30.64 -2.01
N SER A 216 -3.15 -30.67 -2.09
CA SER A 216 -3.97 -31.77 -1.58
C SER A 216 -4.17 -32.84 -2.64
#